data_f26122f8557173e17befd0a3b0b9adb4
#
_entry.id   f26122f8557173e17befd0a3b0b9adb4
#
_cell.length_a   1.000
_cell.length_b   1.000
_cell.length_c   1.000
_cell.angle_alpha   90.00
_cell.angle_beta   90.00
_cell.angle_gamma   90.00
#
_symmetry.space_group_name_H-M   'P 1'
#
loop_
_entity.id
_entity.type
_entity.pdbx_description
1 polymer ?
#
loop_
_entity_poly.entity_id
_entity_poly.type
_entity_poly.pdbx_seq_one_letter_code
_entity_poly.pdbx_strand_id
1 'polypeptide(L)'
;VIENNIMYKAAVLFFKSFNINGGVKIKYKKNIPMEAGLAGGSSDAAAVLRGLRKLYKPSITDSELENLCSYLGSDVAFFIKSKLAKCSHYGEIVNPINLKLPKMKVLLIKPNFGLSTKLVYQNYQYEVCDRSVYEENIYKALKENNSQLLDEYIFNDLNKTSLLLSSDLRYLYTILSKYNKVHISGSGPTMFILNPSDDDVERIMAEAKEDTYVKVCNFLELE
;
A
#
# COMPACT_ATOMS: atom_id res chain seq x y z
N VAL A 1 4.88 22.24 -8.65
CA VAL A 1 3.93 22.61 -9.70
C VAL A 1 2.69 21.77 -9.50
N ILE A 2 1.49 22.37 -9.52
CA ILE A 2 0.21 21.71 -9.18
C ILE A 2 -0.12 20.58 -10.17
N GLU A 3 0.32 20.70 -11.41
CA GLU A 3 0.11 19.72 -12.48
C GLU A 3 0.78 18.37 -12.20
N ASN A 4 1.78 18.32 -11.33
CA ASN A 4 2.44 17.09 -10.94
C ASN A 4 1.70 16.34 -9.84
N ASN A 5 0.74 17.00 -9.17
CA ASN A 5 -0.03 16.38 -8.12
C ASN A 5 -1.01 15.34 -8.70
N ILE A 6 -0.94 14.11 -8.18
CA ILE A 6 -1.77 13.00 -8.68
C ILE A 6 -3.27 13.26 -8.50
N MET A 7 -3.68 13.99 -7.46
CA MET A 7 -5.09 14.37 -7.24
C MET A 7 -5.56 15.36 -8.31
N TYR A 8 -4.71 16.31 -8.71
CA TYR A 8 -5.00 17.21 -9.82
C TYR A 8 -5.15 16.45 -11.13
N LYS A 9 -4.20 15.55 -11.42
CA LYS A 9 -4.27 14.68 -12.61
C LYS A 9 -5.54 13.84 -12.62
N ALA A 10 -5.93 13.26 -11.49
CA ALA A 10 -7.17 12.49 -11.37
C ALA A 10 -8.41 13.33 -11.67
N ALA A 11 -8.49 14.56 -11.17
CA ALA A 11 -9.61 15.46 -11.43
C ALA A 11 -9.68 15.86 -12.92
N VAL A 12 -8.57 16.27 -13.51
CA VAL A 12 -8.50 16.63 -14.94
C VAL A 12 -8.91 15.44 -15.82
N LEU A 13 -8.36 14.26 -15.53
CA LEU A 13 -8.68 13.04 -16.27
C LEU A 13 -10.17 12.70 -16.18
N PHE A 14 -10.77 12.79 -14.99
CA PHE A 14 -12.19 12.53 -14.77
C PHE A 14 -13.07 13.47 -15.63
N PHE A 15 -12.87 14.78 -15.54
CA PHE A 15 -13.64 15.76 -16.28
C PHE A 15 -13.53 15.56 -17.79
N LYS A 16 -12.30 15.29 -18.27
CA LYS A 16 -12.04 15.04 -19.69
C LYS A 16 -12.72 13.75 -20.18
N SER A 17 -12.56 12.63 -19.45
CA SER A 17 -13.03 11.32 -19.89
C SER A 17 -14.56 11.21 -19.91
N PHE A 18 -15.24 11.90 -19.02
CA PHE A 18 -16.68 11.88 -18.94
C PHE A 18 -17.36 13.10 -19.59
N ASN A 19 -16.58 13.94 -20.28
CA ASN A 19 -17.04 15.17 -20.94
C ASN A 19 -17.89 16.06 -20.02
N ILE A 20 -17.40 16.28 -18.80
CA ILE A 20 -18.09 17.08 -17.80
C ILE A 20 -17.45 18.47 -17.76
N ASN A 21 -18.24 19.50 -18.02
CA ASN A 21 -17.82 20.88 -17.81
C ASN A 21 -18.04 21.26 -16.35
N GLY A 22 -16.96 21.27 -15.57
CA GLY A 22 -17.03 21.52 -14.14
C GLY A 22 -15.67 21.83 -13.53
N GLY A 23 -15.63 22.00 -12.23
CA GLY A 23 -14.41 22.25 -11.46
C GLY A 23 -14.54 21.79 -10.03
N VAL A 24 -13.42 21.57 -9.37
CA VAL A 24 -13.41 21.10 -7.98
C VAL A 24 -12.32 21.84 -7.20
N LYS A 25 -12.64 22.17 -5.95
CA LYS A 25 -11.67 22.62 -4.97
C LYS A 25 -11.37 21.48 -4.01
N ILE A 26 -10.14 21.00 -4.05
CA ILE A 26 -9.68 19.90 -3.20
C ILE A 26 -8.89 20.49 -2.02
N LYS A 27 -9.34 20.20 -0.80
CA LYS A 27 -8.60 20.44 0.44
C LYS A 27 -8.21 19.09 1.02
N TYR A 28 -6.94 18.88 1.29
CA TYR A 28 -6.47 17.63 1.87
C TYR A 28 -5.41 17.87 2.95
N LYS A 29 -5.29 16.89 3.86
CA LYS A 29 -4.24 16.81 4.85
C LYS A 29 -3.50 15.49 4.65
N LYS A 30 -2.20 15.57 4.35
CA LYS A 30 -1.37 14.38 4.14
C LYS A 30 -0.94 13.80 5.48
N ASN A 31 -1.55 12.67 5.87
CA ASN A 31 -1.20 11.96 7.10
C ASN A 31 -0.32 10.73 6.83
N ILE A 32 -0.39 10.16 5.63
CA ILE A 32 0.50 9.07 5.20
C ILE A 32 1.77 9.71 4.65
N PRO A 33 2.96 9.34 5.15
CA PRO A 33 4.23 9.88 4.67
C PRO A 33 4.40 9.67 3.15
N MET A 34 5.08 10.61 2.49
CA MET A 34 5.43 10.47 1.08
C MET A 34 6.61 9.50 0.91
N GLU A 35 6.72 8.90 -0.29
CA GLU A 35 7.79 7.95 -0.64
C GLU A 35 7.98 6.84 0.41
N ALA A 36 6.86 6.35 0.94
CA ALA A 36 6.82 5.41 2.05
C ALA A 36 6.53 3.96 1.63
N GLY A 37 6.20 3.69 0.37
CA GLY A 37 5.73 2.36 -0.04
C GLY A 37 4.32 2.00 0.47
N LEU A 38 3.55 3.01 0.93
CA LEU A 38 2.21 2.84 1.52
C LEU A 38 1.07 3.25 0.57
N ALA A 39 1.35 3.41 -0.72
CA ALA A 39 0.39 3.78 -1.76
C ALA A 39 -0.51 5.00 -1.42
N GLY A 40 -0.03 5.91 -0.55
CA GLY A 40 -0.81 7.06 -0.08
C GLY A 40 -1.24 8.00 -1.20
N GLY A 41 -0.41 8.22 -2.23
CA GLY A 41 -0.78 9.00 -3.41
C GLY A 41 -1.88 8.33 -4.23
N SER A 42 -1.80 7.03 -4.40
CA SER A 42 -2.80 6.24 -5.14
C SER A 42 -4.16 6.26 -4.45
N SER A 43 -4.18 6.15 -3.12
CA SER A 43 -5.41 6.27 -2.33
C SER A 43 -6.03 7.67 -2.41
N ASP A 44 -5.20 8.74 -2.43
CA ASP A 44 -5.66 10.11 -2.59
C ASP A 44 -6.31 10.32 -3.98
N ALA A 45 -5.68 9.81 -5.05
CA ALA A 45 -6.22 9.89 -6.42
C ALA A 45 -7.56 9.16 -6.55
N ALA A 46 -7.66 7.93 -6.03
CA ALA A 46 -8.90 7.17 -6.03
C ALA A 46 -10.01 7.86 -5.22
N ALA A 47 -9.67 8.49 -4.10
CA ALA A 47 -10.63 9.28 -3.31
C ALA A 47 -11.19 10.45 -4.13
N VAL A 48 -10.35 11.15 -4.92
CA VAL A 48 -10.78 12.21 -5.83
C VAL A 48 -11.75 11.65 -6.88
N LEU A 49 -11.41 10.54 -7.56
CA LEU A 49 -12.27 9.93 -8.57
C LEU A 49 -13.63 9.53 -8.00
N ARG A 50 -13.66 8.86 -6.84
CA ARG A 50 -14.91 8.49 -6.15
C ARG A 50 -15.72 9.71 -5.73
N GLY A 51 -15.05 10.75 -5.22
CA GLY A 51 -15.70 12.00 -4.85
C GLY A 51 -16.33 12.72 -6.03
N LEU A 52 -15.62 12.81 -7.15
CA LEU A 52 -16.12 13.42 -8.38
C LEU A 52 -17.28 12.63 -8.98
N ARG A 53 -17.22 11.29 -8.99
CA ARG A 53 -18.35 10.44 -9.37
C ARG A 53 -19.59 10.80 -8.56
N LYS A 54 -19.46 10.84 -7.23
CA LYS A 54 -20.59 11.16 -6.35
C LYS A 54 -21.18 12.54 -6.62
N LEU A 55 -20.34 13.52 -6.93
CA LEU A 55 -20.77 14.92 -7.14
C LEU A 55 -21.38 15.16 -8.52
N TYR A 56 -20.82 14.56 -9.57
CA TYR A 56 -21.14 14.93 -10.95
C TYR A 56 -21.91 13.87 -11.72
N LYS A 57 -21.60 12.59 -11.53
CA LYS A 57 -22.20 11.51 -12.32
C LYS A 57 -22.24 10.20 -11.55
N PRO A 58 -23.19 10.03 -10.62
CA PRO A 58 -23.29 8.83 -9.78
C PRO A 58 -23.49 7.52 -10.56
N SER A 59 -23.93 7.60 -11.83
CA SER A 59 -24.13 6.43 -12.70
C SER A 59 -22.84 5.79 -13.21
N ILE A 60 -21.68 6.45 -13.05
CA ILE A 60 -20.38 5.86 -13.42
C ILE A 60 -20.11 4.65 -12.53
N THR A 61 -19.80 3.53 -13.16
CA THR A 61 -19.48 2.26 -12.48
C THR A 61 -18.06 2.25 -11.92
N ASP A 62 -17.78 1.31 -11.00
CA ASP A 62 -16.40 1.09 -10.53
C ASP A 62 -15.47 0.71 -11.68
N SER A 63 -15.95 -0.13 -12.61
CA SER A 63 -15.15 -0.56 -13.78
C SER A 63 -14.76 0.63 -14.68
N GLU A 64 -15.66 1.59 -14.89
CA GLU A 64 -15.34 2.80 -15.66
C GLU A 64 -14.31 3.67 -14.95
N LEU A 65 -14.34 3.76 -13.60
CA LEU A 65 -13.30 4.45 -12.85
C LEU A 65 -11.97 3.67 -12.86
N GLU A 66 -12.00 2.35 -12.73
CA GLU A 66 -10.80 1.49 -12.78
C GLU A 66 -10.07 1.65 -14.12
N ASN A 67 -10.80 1.78 -15.24
CA ASN A 67 -10.20 2.06 -16.55
C ASN A 67 -9.41 3.38 -16.59
N LEU A 68 -9.82 4.39 -15.82
CA LEU A 68 -9.06 5.64 -15.71
C LEU A 68 -7.78 5.49 -14.88
N CYS A 69 -7.77 4.55 -13.93
CA CYS A 69 -6.69 4.42 -12.97
C CYS A 69 -5.36 4.05 -13.62
N SER A 70 -5.37 3.32 -14.75
CA SER A 70 -4.17 2.95 -15.51
C SER A 70 -3.34 4.15 -15.97
N TYR A 71 -3.98 5.30 -16.19
CA TYR A 71 -3.32 6.56 -16.57
C TYR A 71 -2.74 7.33 -15.38
N LEU A 72 -3.07 6.94 -14.15
CA LEU A 72 -2.64 7.60 -12.92
C LEU A 72 -1.58 6.80 -12.17
N GLY A 73 -1.69 5.48 -12.20
CA GLY A 73 -0.78 4.56 -11.53
C GLY A 73 -1.46 3.23 -11.23
N SER A 74 -0.70 2.14 -11.26
CA SER A 74 -1.21 0.78 -11.12
C SER A 74 -2.00 0.54 -9.82
N ASP A 75 -1.52 1.09 -8.70
CA ASP A 75 -2.17 0.88 -7.41
C ASP A 75 -3.49 1.67 -7.22
N VAL A 76 -3.79 2.64 -8.11
CA VAL A 76 -4.99 3.49 -7.95
C VAL A 76 -6.27 2.66 -8.09
N ALA A 77 -6.27 1.68 -9.01
CA ALA A 77 -7.43 0.82 -9.26
C ALA A 77 -7.89 0.04 -8.02
N PHE A 78 -6.94 -0.47 -7.23
CA PHE A 78 -7.23 -1.15 -5.97
C PHE A 78 -8.09 -0.28 -5.04
N PHE A 79 -7.77 1.02 -4.94
CA PHE A 79 -8.46 1.94 -4.03
C PHE A 79 -9.84 2.42 -4.52
N ILE A 80 -10.28 2.05 -5.72
CA ILE A 80 -11.66 2.33 -6.15
C ILE A 80 -12.65 1.53 -5.30
N LYS A 81 -12.39 0.24 -5.10
CA LYS A 81 -13.22 -0.64 -4.24
C LYS A 81 -12.67 -0.74 -2.82
N SER A 82 -11.35 -0.66 -2.64
CA SER A 82 -10.64 -0.77 -1.34
C SER A 82 -11.01 -2.04 -0.57
N LYS A 83 -11.27 -3.15 -1.26
CA LYS A 83 -11.59 -4.45 -0.64
C LYS A 83 -10.40 -5.40 -0.76
N LEU A 84 -10.40 -6.45 0.05
CA LEU A 84 -9.43 -7.53 -0.11
C LEU A 84 -9.48 -8.04 -1.55
N ALA A 85 -8.35 -8.05 -2.25
CA ALA A 85 -8.30 -8.39 -3.65
C ALA A 85 -6.96 -9.02 -4.04
N LYS A 86 -6.97 -9.87 -5.07
CA LYS A 86 -5.78 -10.27 -5.81
C LYS A 86 -5.61 -9.33 -6.99
N CYS A 87 -4.52 -8.58 -6.99
CA CYS A 87 -4.14 -7.73 -8.11
C CYS A 87 -3.18 -8.49 -9.04
N SER A 88 -3.35 -8.31 -10.34
CA SER A 88 -2.54 -8.97 -11.38
C SER A 88 -2.11 -8.01 -12.46
N HIS A 89 -1.26 -8.49 -13.39
CA HIS A 89 -0.55 -7.72 -14.42
C HIS A 89 0.37 -6.69 -13.74
N TYR A 90 0.22 -5.40 -13.97
CA TYR A 90 0.99 -4.36 -13.26
C TYR A 90 0.32 -3.90 -11.95
N GLY A 91 -0.80 -4.51 -11.53
CA GLY A 91 -1.59 -4.18 -10.35
C GLY A 91 -2.94 -3.54 -10.65
N GLU A 92 -3.21 -3.18 -11.91
CA GLU A 92 -4.46 -2.52 -12.34
C GLU A 92 -5.64 -3.47 -12.49
N ILE A 93 -5.39 -4.79 -12.64
CA ILE A 93 -6.46 -5.78 -12.69
C ILE A 93 -6.77 -6.22 -11.27
N VAL A 94 -7.88 -5.73 -10.73
CA VAL A 94 -8.29 -5.94 -9.33
C VAL A 94 -9.39 -6.98 -9.25
N ASN A 95 -9.08 -8.15 -8.70
CA ASN A 95 -10.02 -9.25 -8.49
C ASN A 95 -10.38 -9.34 -6.99
N PRO A 96 -11.56 -8.86 -6.57
CA PRO A 96 -11.98 -8.94 -5.18
C PRO A 96 -12.04 -10.37 -4.67
N ILE A 97 -11.57 -10.58 -3.43
CA ILE A 97 -11.61 -11.86 -2.73
C ILE A 97 -12.72 -11.76 -1.68
N ASN A 98 -13.71 -12.65 -1.77
CA ASN A 98 -14.82 -12.70 -0.81
C ASN A 98 -14.43 -13.46 0.48
N LEU A 99 -13.38 -13.00 1.14
CA LEU A 99 -12.91 -13.46 2.44
C LEU A 99 -12.66 -12.23 3.32
N LYS A 100 -12.49 -12.43 4.62
CA LYS A 100 -12.14 -11.37 5.56
C LYS A 100 -10.68 -11.50 5.98
N LEU A 101 -10.04 -10.35 6.24
CA LEU A 101 -8.75 -10.35 6.91
C LEU A 101 -8.95 -10.73 8.38
N PRO A 102 -8.04 -11.52 8.96
CA PRO A 102 -7.98 -11.71 10.40
C PRO A 102 -7.86 -10.36 11.12
N LYS A 103 -8.48 -10.25 12.31
CA LYS A 103 -8.30 -9.06 13.14
C LYS A 103 -6.86 -8.99 13.60
N MET A 104 -6.16 -7.95 13.22
CA MET A 104 -4.74 -7.77 13.50
C MET A 104 -4.41 -6.31 13.77
N LYS A 105 -3.48 -6.09 14.70
CA LYS A 105 -2.75 -4.83 14.82
C LYS A 105 -1.59 -4.83 13.82
N VAL A 106 -1.24 -3.67 13.30
CA VAL A 106 -0.08 -3.47 12.43
C VAL A 106 0.75 -2.33 12.99
N LEU A 107 2.01 -2.57 13.28
CA LEU A 107 2.95 -1.52 13.61
C LEU A 107 3.68 -1.11 12.33
N LEU A 108 3.52 0.15 11.94
CA LEU A 108 4.22 0.75 10.82
C LEU A 108 5.46 1.49 11.32
N ILE A 109 6.60 1.26 10.69
CA ILE A 109 7.89 1.90 11.01
C ILE A 109 8.44 2.47 9.69
N LYS A 110 8.40 3.80 9.52
CA LYS A 110 8.93 4.46 8.33
C LYS A 110 10.06 5.38 8.74
N PRO A 111 11.32 5.06 8.38
CA PRO A 111 12.46 5.91 8.64
C PRO A 111 12.35 7.26 7.89
N ASN A 112 13.13 8.25 8.28
CA ASN A 112 13.07 9.62 7.74
C ASN A 112 13.63 9.78 6.32
N PHE A 113 14.10 8.72 5.70
CA PHE A 113 14.52 8.72 4.29
C PHE A 113 13.48 8.06 3.38
N GLY A 114 13.53 8.40 2.08
CA GLY A 114 12.77 7.75 1.01
C GLY A 114 13.60 6.70 0.28
N LEU A 115 12.93 5.77 -0.39
CA LEU A 115 13.55 4.85 -1.34
C LEU A 115 12.80 4.94 -2.67
N SER A 116 13.54 5.20 -3.75
CA SER A 116 12.92 5.35 -5.06
C SER A 116 12.36 4.03 -5.57
N THR A 117 11.05 3.93 -5.72
CA THR A 117 10.37 2.77 -6.30
C THR A 117 10.95 2.43 -7.67
N LYS A 118 11.19 3.45 -8.51
CA LYS A 118 11.81 3.27 -9.83
C LYS A 118 13.17 2.60 -9.72
N LEU A 119 14.02 3.04 -8.79
CA LEU A 119 15.35 2.48 -8.59
C LEU A 119 15.29 1.02 -8.14
N VAL A 120 14.35 0.69 -7.23
CA VAL A 120 14.16 -0.68 -6.75
C VAL A 120 13.75 -1.59 -7.91
N TYR A 121 12.75 -1.21 -8.72
CA TYR A 121 12.35 -2.02 -9.87
C TYR A 121 13.42 -2.13 -10.95
N GLN A 122 14.22 -1.10 -11.19
CA GLN A 122 15.33 -1.14 -12.14
C GLN A 122 16.46 -2.09 -11.73
N ASN A 123 16.62 -2.33 -10.44
CA ASN A 123 17.64 -3.24 -9.88
C ASN A 123 17.08 -4.59 -9.46
N TYR A 124 15.78 -4.78 -9.60
CA TYR A 124 15.14 -6.05 -9.28
C TYR A 124 15.56 -7.13 -10.25
N GLN A 125 16.06 -8.23 -9.72
CA GLN A 125 16.38 -9.43 -10.48
C GLN A 125 15.29 -10.46 -10.23
N TYR A 126 14.59 -10.84 -11.29
CA TYR A 126 13.56 -11.86 -11.19
C TYR A 126 14.18 -13.21 -10.87
N GLU A 127 13.79 -13.77 -9.74
CA GLU A 127 14.15 -15.13 -9.35
C GLU A 127 12.97 -16.05 -9.68
N VAL A 128 13.24 -17.10 -10.49
CA VAL A 128 12.23 -18.12 -10.75
C VAL A 128 12.04 -18.93 -9.48
N CYS A 129 10.92 -18.73 -8.81
CA CYS A 129 10.53 -19.57 -7.69
C CYS A 129 9.03 -19.88 -7.78
N ASP A 130 8.66 -21.05 -7.29
CA ASP A 130 7.25 -21.42 -7.17
C ASP A 130 6.63 -20.66 -5.99
N ARG A 131 5.72 -19.75 -6.32
CA ARG A 131 4.99 -18.94 -5.33
C ARG A 131 3.63 -19.51 -4.97
N SER A 132 3.25 -20.64 -5.57
CA SER A 132 1.94 -21.27 -5.32
C SER A 132 1.74 -21.61 -3.84
N VAL A 133 2.79 -22.11 -3.18
CA VAL A 133 2.77 -22.44 -1.75
C VAL A 133 2.44 -21.22 -0.89
N TYR A 134 2.98 -20.04 -1.22
CA TYR A 134 2.66 -18.80 -0.49
C TYR A 134 1.21 -18.39 -0.73
N GLU A 135 0.76 -18.41 -1.98
CA GLU A 135 -0.63 -18.06 -2.33
C GLU A 135 -1.62 -19.00 -1.65
N GLU A 136 -1.42 -20.31 -1.71
CA GLU A 136 -2.28 -21.32 -1.09
C GLU A 136 -2.38 -21.12 0.43
N ASN A 137 -1.26 -20.90 1.11
CA ASN A 137 -1.24 -20.69 2.56
C ASN A 137 -1.83 -19.34 2.97
N ILE A 138 -1.67 -18.28 2.17
CA ILE A 138 -2.37 -17.02 2.38
C ILE A 138 -3.88 -17.22 2.28
N TYR A 139 -4.39 -17.90 1.25
CA TYR A 139 -5.82 -18.23 1.14
C TYR A 139 -6.32 -19.10 2.30
N LYS A 140 -5.52 -20.07 2.75
CA LYS A 140 -5.82 -20.89 3.92
C LYS A 140 -5.91 -20.04 5.17
N ALA A 141 -4.94 -19.17 5.42
CA ALA A 141 -4.92 -18.25 6.55
C ALA A 141 -6.16 -17.35 6.60
N LEU A 142 -6.58 -16.83 5.44
CA LEU A 142 -7.79 -16.01 5.32
C LEU A 142 -9.05 -16.80 5.63
N LYS A 143 -9.18 -18.05 5.12
CA LYS A 143 -10.34 -18.93 5.38
C LYS A 143 -10.43 -19.33 6.85
N GLU A 144 -9.30 -19.61 7.48
CA GLU A 144 -9.19 -20.05 8.86
C GLU A 144 -9.16 -18.90 9.87
N ASN A 145 -9.20 -17.64 9.40
CA ASN A 145 -9.03 -16.45 10.24
C ASN A 145 -7.74 -16.51 11.09
N ASN A 146 -6.66 -17.00 10.50
CA ASN A 146 -5.41 -17.30 11.17
C ASN A 146 -4.34 -16.23 10.84
N SER A 147 -4.17 -15.28 11.74
CA SER A 147 -3.21 -14.19 11.56
C SER A 147 -1.74 -14.64 11.63
N GLN A 148 -1.43 -15.69 12.40
CA GLN A 148 -0.07 -16.22 12.49
C GLN A 148 0.36 -16.87 11.18
N LEU A 149 -0.53 -17.72 10.61
CA LEU A 149 -0.28 -18.34 9.32
C LEU A 149 -0.17 -17.27 8.21
N LEU A 150 -1.00 -16.21 8.27
CA LEU A 150 -0.90 -15.11 7.32
C LEU A 150 0.46 -14.41 7.43
N ASP A 151 0.91 -14.10 8.65
CA ASP A 151 2.22 -13.51 8.90
C ASP A 151 3.36 -14.40 8.41
N GLU A 152 3.24 -15.71 8.57
CA GLU A 152 4.25 -16.68 8.13
C GLU A 152 4.46 -16.67 6.61
N TYR A 153 3.37 -16.52 5.84
CA TYR A 153 3.42 -16.66 4.37
C TYR A 153 3.36 -15.35 3.60
N ILE A 154 3.24 -14.19 4.26
CA ILE A 154 3.45 -12.91 3.58
C ILE A 154 4.90 -12.82 3.13
N PHE A 155 5.09 -12.54 1.86
CA PHE A 155 6.41 -12.31 1.28
C PHE A 155 6.41 -11.08 0.35
N ASN A 156 7.58 -10.57 0.06
CA ASN A 156 7.76 -9.45 -0.85
C ASN A 156 9.04 -9.65 -1.66
N ASP A 157 8.90 -9.86 -2.95
CA ASP A 157 10.01 -10.09 -3.88
C ASP A 157 11.01 -8.92 -3.91
N LEU A 158 10.54 -7.72 -3.61
CA LEU A 158 11.39 -6.52 -3.61
C LEU A 158 12.28 -6.39 -2.36
N ASN A 159 12.04 -7.19 -1.31
CA ASN A 159 12.77 -7.10 -0.03
C ASN A 159 14.29 -7.12 -0.23
N LYS A 160 14.80 -8.12 -0.93
CA LYS A 160 16.23 -8.31 -1.16
C LYS A 160 16.84 -7.09 -1.85
N THR A 161 16.18 -6.61 -2.91
CA THR A 161 16.65 -5.46 -3.68
C THR A 161 16.61 -4.18 -2.84
N SER A 162 15.55 -3.94 -2.10
CA SER A 162 15.42 -2.76 -1.25
C SER A 162 16.50 -2.72 -0.16
N LEU A 163 16.79 -3.85 0.47
CA LEU A 163 17.85 -3.98 1.48
C LEU A 163 19.25 -3.85 0.89
N LEU A 164 19.46 -4.26 -0.36
CA LEU A 164 20.75 -4.08 -1.06
C LEU A 164 20.99 -2.62 -1.42
N LEU A 165 19.97 -1.89 -1.82
CA LEU A 165 20.06 -0.50 -2.27
C LEU A 165 20.18 0.50 -1.12
N SER A 166 19.80 0.13 0.11
CA SER A 166 19.85 1.03 1.27
C SER A 166 20.48 0.33 2.47
N SER A 167 21.72 0.76 2.82
CA SER A 167 22.43 0.30 4.02
C SER A 167 21.66 0.63 5.31
N ASP A 168 21.05 1.82 5.35
CA ASP A 168 20.30 2.27 6.52
C ASP A 168 19.01 1.45 6.71
N LEU A 169 18.30 1.12 5.61
CA LEU A 169 17.15 0.24 5.68
C LEU A 169 17.56 -1.15 6.13
N ARG A 170 18.64 -1.69 5.59
CA ARG A 170 19.18 -3.00 5.98
C ARG A 170 19.58 -3.04 7.45
N TYR A 171 20.23 -2.00 7.94
CA TYR A 171 20.62 -1.89 9.35
C TYR A 171 19.39 -1.91 10.26
N LEU A 172 18.41 -1.07 9.98
CA LEU A 172 17.17 -0.99 10.76
C LEU A 172 16.36 -2.31 10.68
N TYR A 173 16.25 -2.89 9.50
CA TYR A 173 15.62 -4.20 9.30
C TYR A 173 16.29 -5.27 10.16
N THR A 174 17.63 -5.33 10.18
CA THR A 174 18.39 -6.31 10.96
C THR A 174 18.16 -6.16 12.47
N ILE A 175 18.08 -4.93 12.96
CA ILE A 175 17.79 -4.68 14.38
C ILE A 175 16.40 -5.15 14.75
N LEU A 176 15.40 -4.74 13.99
CA LEU A 176 13.99 -5.10 14.24
C LEU A 176 13.74 -6.60 14.12
N SER A 177 14.41 -7.25 13.17
CA SER A 177 14.27 -8.70 12.92
C SER A 177 14.87 -9.60 14.02
N LYS A 178 15.57 -9.03 15.00
CA LYS A 178 16.05 -9.80 16.17
C LYS A 178 14.91 -10.20 17.11
N TYR A 179 13.82 -9.47 17.07
CA TYR A 179 12.73 -9.61 18.04
C TYR A 179 11.38 -9.92 17.38
N ASN A 180 11.22 -9.55 16.11
CA ASN A 180 9.95 -9.66 15.42
C ASN A 180 10.14 -10.13 13.98
N LYS A 181 9.11 -10.72 13.39
CA LYS A 181 9.05 -10.89 11.95
C LYS A 181 8.73 -9.54 11.31
N VAL A 182 9.66 -9.05 10.51
CA VAL A 182 9.57 -7.73 9.87
C VAL A 182 9.31 -7.89 8.39
N HIS A 183 8.35 -7.14 7.89
CA HIS A 183 8.03 -7.08 6.47
C HIS A 183 8.35 -5.68 5.92
N ILE A 184 8.67 -5.58 4.63
CA ILE A 184 8.80 -4.31 3.91
C ILE A 184 7.54 -4.11 3.05
N SER A 185 6.98 -2.91 3.09
CA SER A 185 5.81 -2.55 2.29
C SER A 185 6.22 -2.07 0.89
N GLY A 186 5.84 -2.81 -0.15
CA GLY A 186 6.18 -2.49 -1.53
C GLY A 186 7.69 -2.38 -1.75
N SER A 187 8.15 -1.28 -2.33
CA SER A 187 9.59 -0.98 -2.50
C SER A 187 10.25 -0.42 -1.23
N GLY A 188 9.52 -0.31 -0.13
CA GLY A 188 9.98 0.33 1.09
C GLY A 188 9.94 1.86 1.02
N PRO A 189 10.59 2.56 1.96
CA PRO A 189 11.34 2.04 3.10
C PRO A 189 10.47 1.68 4.32
N THR A 190 9.14 1.80 4.24
CA THR A 190 8.29 1.43 5.37
C THR A 190 8.39 -0.07 5.63
N MET A 191 8.63 -0.40 6.89
CA MET A 191 8.52 -1.74 7.43
C MET A 191 7.26 -1.88 8.26
N PHE A 192 6.76 -3.11 8.39
CA PHE A 192 5.65 -3.38 9.27
C PHE A 192 5.83 -4.71 10.01
N ILE A 193 5.18 -4.77 11.18
CA ILE A 193 5.11 -5.94 12.04
C ILE A 193 3.63 -6.21 12.30
N LEU A 194 3.22 -7.46 12.13
CA LEU A 194 1.85 -7.90 12.40
C LEU A 194 1.74 -8.38 13.86
N ASN A 195 0.65 -8.02 14.52
CA ASN A 195 0.36 -8.35 15.90
C ASN A 195 1.54 -8.12 16.87
N PRO A 196 2.19 -6.94 16.86
CA PRO A 196 3.24 -6.65 17.82
C PRO A 196 2.69 -6.74 19.25
N SER A 197 3.51 -7.20 20.20
CA SER A 197 3.19 -7.05 21.62
C SER A 197 3.25 -5.58 22.04
N ASP A 198 2.59 -5.23 23.11
CA ASP A 198 2.66 -3.85 23.62
C ASP A 198 4.10 -3.50 24.04
N ASP A 199 4.86 -4.44 24.61
CA ASP A 199 6.29 -4.30 24.94
C ASP A 199 7.14 -4.04 23.68
N ASP A 200 6.86 -4.71 22.57
CA ASP A 200 7.55 -4.46 21.30
C ASP A 200 7.29 -3.06 20.79
N VAL A 201 6.04 -2.61 20.87
CA VAL A 201 5.65 -1.25 20.46
C VAL A 201 6.37 -0.20 21.29
N GLU A 202 6.37 -0.34 22.63
CA GLU A 202 7.04 0.58 23.54
C GLU A 202 8.54 0.63 23.28
N ARG A 203 9.18 -0.53 23.14
CA ARG A 203 10.62 -0.62 22.84
C ARG A 203 10.96 0.04 21.51
N ILE A 204 10.21 -0.28 20.44
CA ILE A 204 10.46 0.30 19.11
C ILE A 204 10.23 1.81 19.12
N MET A 205 9.20 2.28 19.81
CA MET A 205 8.95 3.71 19.96
C MET A 205 10.06 4.43 20.75
N ALA A 206 10.62 3.79 21.78
CA ALA A 206 11.71 4.35 22.59
C ALA A 206 13.05 4.38 21.83
N GLU A 207 13.30 3.36 20.98
CA GLU A 207 14.53 3.26 20.19
C GLU A 207 14.45 4.01 18.85
N ALA A 208 13.24 4.40 18.41
CA ALA A 208 13.03 5.12 17.16
C ALA A 208 13.71 6.50 17.23
N LYS A 209 14.44 6.85 16.17
CA LYS A 209 14.96 8.22 16.03
C LYS A 209 13.77 9.20 15.93
N GLU A 210 13.99 10.43 16.42
CA GLU A 210 12.96 11.48 16.49
C GLU A 210 12.19 11.69 15.19
N ASP A 211 12.85 11.51 14.05
CA ASP A 211 12.26 11.65 12.71
C ASP A 211 11.63 10.37 12.14
N THR A 212 11.59 9.27 12.90
CA THR A 212 10.99 8.01 12.44
C THR A 212 9.49 8.04 12.68
N TYR A 213 8.70 7.84 11.61
CA TYR A 213 7.27 7.68 11.76
C TYR A 213 6.97 6.27 12.27
N VAL A 214 6.46 6.17 13.50
CA VAL A 214 6.02 4.92 14.12
C VAL A 214 4.54 5.03 14.43
N LYS A 215 3.74 4.07 13.96
CA LYS A 215 2.28 4.12 14.18
C LYS A 215 1.67 2.73 14.26
N VAL A 216 0.88 2.50 15.31
CA VAL A 216 0.01 1.33 15.39
C VAL A 216 -1.29 1.63 14.63
N CYS A 217 -1.69 0.69 13.77
CA CYS A 217 -2.89 0.75 12.95
C CYS A 217 -3.66 -0.57 13.06
N ASN A 218 -4.93 -0.53 12.66
CA ASN A 218 -5.74 -1.73 12.43
C ASN A 218 -6.13 -1.79 10.95
N PHE A 219 -6.39 -2.99 10.45
CA PHE A 219 -7.03 -3.12 9.14
C PHE A 219 -8.47 -2.59 9.19
N LEU A 220 -8.89 -1.93 8.11
CA LEU A 220 -10.28 -1.50 7.98
C LEU A 220 -11.16 -2.71 7.70
N GLU A 221 -12.19 -2.92 8.51
CA GLU A 221 -13.31 -3.77 8.16
C GLU A 221 -14.21 -2.95 7.23
N LEU A 222 -14.16 -3.23 5.92
CA LEU A 222 -15.12 -2.64 4.98
C LEU A 222 -16.33 -3.58 4.91
N GLU A 223 -17.49 -3.05 5.27
CA GLU A 223 -18.80 -3.71 5.11
C GLU A 223 -19.16 -3.99 3.65
#